data_323e069f1a04da1492a3cc2bc21a2cbd
#
_entry.id   323e069f1a04da1492a3cc2bc21a2cbd
#
_cell.length_a   1.000
_cell.length_b   1.000
_cell.length_c   1.000
_cell.angle_alpha   90.00
_cell.angle_beta   90.00
_cell.angle_gamma   90.00
#
_symmetry.space_group_name_H-M   'P 1'
#
loop_
_entity.id
_entity.type
_entity.pdbx_description
1 polymer ?
#
loop_
_entity_poly.entity_id
_entity_poly.type
_entity_poly.pdbx_seq_one_letter_code
_entity_poly.pdbx_strand_id
1 'polypeptide(L)'
;MTFQQRDHEILAINQAMLESVASGNWEHYSQVCSADVSCFEAESEGHLVEGLPFHRYYFDLPGDPNAAPTPVTVTMARPHLRWLSDDAVVLSYTRLTQKLHSGEPITARCCETRIWQRINNSWQQVHVHRS
;
A
#
# COMPACT_ATOMS: atom_id res chain seq x y z
N MET A 1 -22.05 -6.11 6.69
CA MET A 1 -21.33 -6.96 5.73
C MET A 1 -20.31 -7.79 6.49
N THR A 2 -20.31 -9.10 6.27
CA THR A 2 -19.41 -10.03 6.93
C THR A 2 -18.28 -10.43 5.99
N PHE A 3 -17.03 -10.25 6.42
CA PHE A 3 -15.88 -10.68 5.65
C PHE A 3 -15.69 -12.19 5.78
N GLN A 4 -15.34 -12.83 4.66
CA GLN A 4 -14.99 -14.24 4.61
C GLN A 4 -13.49 -14.44 4.83
N GLN A 5 -13.07 -15.70 4.94
CA GLN A 5 -11.65 -16.03 5.19
C GLN A 5 -10.72 -15.43 4.12
N ARG A 6 -11.10 -15.53 2.83
CA ARG A 6 -10.28 -14.98 1.75
C ARG A 6 -10.17 -13.45 1.83
N ASP A 7 -11.23 -12.78 2.31
CA ASP A 7 -11.21 -11.33 2.51
C ASP A 7 -10.20 -10.95 3.59
N HIS A 8 -10.22 -11.66 4.72
CA HIS A 8 -9.28 -11.43 5.82
C HIS A 8 -7.84 -11.66 5.39
N GLU A 9 -7.58 -12.65 4.55
CA GLU A 9 -6.24 -12.91 4.02
C GLU A 9 -5.72 -11.71 3.23
N ILE A 10 -6.53 -11.18 2.30
CA ILE A 10 -6.12 -10.02 1.49
C ILE A 10 -5.97 -8.76 2.35
N LEU A 11 -6.88 -8.56 3.31
CA LEU A 11 -6.77 -7.41 4.21
C LEU A 11 -5.48 -7.47 5.02
N ALA A 12 -5.09 -8.66 5.49
CA ALA A 12 -3.84 -8.83 6.23
C ALA A 12 -2.61 -8.57 5.34
N ILE A 13 -2.63 -9.06 4.11
CA ILE A 13 -1.54 -8.85 3.15
C ILE A 13 -1.40 -7.36 2.83
N ASN A 14 -2.52 -6.68 2.57
CA ASN A 14 -2.52 -5.26 2.26
C ASN A 14 -2.05 -4.42 3.46
N GLN A 15 -2.48 -4.77 4.67
CA GLN A 15 -2.05 -4.07 5.88
C GLN A 15 -0.53 -4.21 6.07
N ALA A 16 0.01 -5.41 5.91
CA ALA A 16 1.45 -5.64 6.01
C ALA A 16 2.23 -4.84 4.96
N MET A 17 1.69 -4.75 3.74
CA MET A 17 2.29 -3.93 2.68
C MET A 17 2.30 -2.44 3.06
N LEU A 18 1.19 -1.91 3.58
CA LEU A 18 1.11 -0.51 4.02
C LEU A 18 2.11 -0.23 5.15
N GLU A 19 2.26 -1.16 6.09
CA GLU A 19 3.23 -1.03 7.17
C GLU A 19 4.66 -1.06 6.64
N SER A 20 4.93 -1.82 5.58
CA SER A 20 6.25 -1.83 4.95
C SER A 20 6.60 -0.48 4.34
N VAL A 21 5.62 0.20 3.75
CA VAL A 21 5.82 1.56 3.24
C VAL A 21 6.10 2.53 4.38
N ALA A 22 5.30 2.46 5.45
CA ALA A 22 5.44 3.36 6.59
C ALA A 22 6.78 3.18 7.31
N SER A 23 7.33 1.96 7.34
CA SER A 23 8.60 1.66 8.00
C SER A 23 9.81 1.70 7.07
N GLY A 24 9.61 1.93 5.77
CA GLY A 24 10.70 1.95 4.80
C GLY A 24 11.27 0.58 4.48
N ASN A 25 10.48 -0.47 4.64
CA ASN A 25 10.93 -1.85 4.40
C ASN A 25 10.75 -2.23 2.93
N TRP A 26 11.72 -1.85 2.11
CA TRP A 26 11.71 -2.14 0.68
C TRP A 26 11.73 -3.65 0.39
N GLU A 27 12.47 -4.41 1.17
CA GLU A 27 12.57 -5.85 0.96
C GLU A 27 11.19 -6.51 1.00
N HIS A 28 10.38 -6.20 2.01
CA HIS A 28 9.02 -6.74 2.09
C HIS A 28 8.15 -6.24 0.94
N TYR A 29 8.16 -4.92 0.69
CA TYR A 29 7.34 -4.31 -0.36
C TYR A 29 7.61 -4.94 -1.73
N SER A 30 8.89 -5.11 -2.09
CA SER A 30 9.27 -5.66 -3.39
C SER A 30 8.86 -7.13 -3.56
N GLN A 31 8.70 -7.87 -2.46
CA GLN A 31 8.26 -9.26 -2.51
C GLN A 31 6.77 -9.40 -2.83
N VAL A 32 5.96 -8.42 -2.45
CA VAL A 32 4.49 -8.48 -2.62
C VAL A 32 4.00 -7.56 -3.74
N CYS A 33 4.90 -6.93 -4.48
CA CYS A 33 4.56 -6.04 -5.57
C CYS A 33 5.14 -6.59 -6.87
N SER A 34 4.30 -6.71 -7.89
CA SER A 34 4.72 -7.20 -9.19
C SER A 34 5.77 -6.29 -9.81
N ALA A 35 6.74 -6.88 -10.53
CA ALA A 35 7.78 -6.10 -11.20
C ALA A 35 7.23 -5.13 -12.25
N ASP A 36 6.08 -5.46 -12.84
CA ASP A 36 5.40 -4.64 -13.85
C ASP A 36 4.17 -3.90 -13.29
N VAL A 37 4.14 -3.66 -11.98
CA VAL A 37 3.03 -2.97 -11.33
C VAL A 37 2.73 -1.64 -12.03
N SER A 38 1.44 -1.36 -12.26
CA SER A 38 1.02 -0.07 -12.79
C SER A 38 0.44 0.80 -11.67
N CYS A 39 0.60 2.10 -11.77
CA CYS A 39 0.06 2.99 -10.74
C CYS A 39 -0.32 4.36 -11.26
N PHE A 40 -1.33 4.94 -10.60
CA PHE A 40 -1.58 6.37 -10.58
C PHE A 40 -1.37 6.85 -9.15
N GLU A 41 -0.45 7.78 -8.97
CA GLU A 41 -0.18 8.38 -7.68
C GLU A 41 -0.05 9.90 -7.86
N ALA A 42 -0.09 10.65 -6.75
CA ALA A 42 0.02 12.11 -6.82
C ALA A 42 1.29 12.53 -7.56
N GLU A 43 2.39 11.82 -7.32
CA GLU A 43 3.70 12.12 -7.89
C GLU A 43 3.83 11.74 -9.36
N SER A 44 2.88 10.98 -9.91
CA SER A 44 2.87 10.63 -11.34
C SER A 44 2.21 11.69 -12.22
N GLU A 45 1.64 12.74 -11.61
CA GLU A 45 1.04 13.90 -12.29
C GLU A 45 0.01 13.53 -13.35
N GLY A 46 -0.82 12.52 -13.03
CA GLY A 46 -1.88 12.06 -13.92
C GLY A 46 -1.45 11.06 -14.99
N HIS A 47 -0.18 10.67 -14.98
CA HIS A 47 0.32 9.65 -15.91
C HIS A 47 0.30 8.26 -15.29
N LEU A 48 -0.05 7.26 -16.11
CA LEU A 48 0.11 5.87 -15.69
C LEU A 48 1.61 5.54 -15.71
N VAL A 49 2.13 5.07 -14.58
CA VAL A 49 3.52 4.68 -14.45
C VAL A 49 3.58 3.17 -14.24
N GLU A 50 4.56 2.52 -14.86
CA GLU A 50 4.76 1.09 -14.73
C GLU A 50 6.12 0.79 -14.12
N GLY A 51 6.16 -0.26 -13.29
CA GLY A 51 7.39 -0.82 -12.77
C GLY A 51 7.73 -0.43 -11.34
N LEU A 52 8.46 -1.32 -10.68
CA LEU A 52 8.93 -1.14 -9.31
C LEU A 52 9.89 0.05 -9.11
N PRO A 53 10.76 0.43 -10.08
CA PRO A 53 11.69 1.54 -9.85
C PRO A 53 11.01 2.84 -9.43
N PHE A 54 9.82 3.13 -9.93
CA PHE A 54 9.08 4.32 -9.50
C PHE A 54 8.72 4.25 -8.02
N HIS A 55 8.33 3.07 -7.54
CA HIS A 55 7.98 2.88 -6.14
C HIS A 55 9.21 2.93 -5.24
N ARG A 56 10.35 2.45 -5.71
CA ARG A 56 11.57 2.41 -4.93
C ARG A 56 12.04 3.82 -4.53
N TYR A 57 11.74 4.81 -5.32
CA TYR A 57 12.08 6.21 -5.02
C TYR A 57 11.68 6.59 -3.59
N TYR A 58 10.49 6.19 -3.16
CA TYR A 58 9.98 6.56 -1.83
C TYR A 58 10.78 5.92 -0.70
N PHE A 59 11.37 4.75 -0.96
CA PHE A 59 12.17 4.02 0.03
C PHE A 59 13.62 4.50 0.07
N ASP A 60 14.08 5.11 -1.02
CA ASP A 60 15.46 5.60 -1.15
C ASP A 60 15.62 7.06 -0.70
N LEU A 61 14.53 7.74 -0.33
CA LEU A 61 14.61 9.12 0.15
C LEU A 61 15.43 9.17 1.44
N PRO A 62 16.41 10.10 1.54
CA PRO A 62 17.23 10.20 2.73
C PRO A 62 16.42 10.68 3.92
N GLY A 63 16.48 9.93 5.02
CA GLY A 63 16.01 10.36 6.32
C GLY A 63 17.14 10.97 7.13
N ASP A 64 16.81 11.58 8.25
CA ASP A 64 17.81 12.02 9.21
C ASP A 64 18.30 10.79 9.99
N PRO A 65 19.56 10.35 9.82
CA PRO A 65 20.07 9.16 10.52
C PRO A 65 20.14 9.34 12.03
N ASN A 66 20.04 10.59 12.52
CA ASN A 66 20.07 10.89 13.94
C ASN A 66 18.67 11.09 14.54
N ALA A 67 17.63 11.08 13.71
CA ALA A 67 16.27 11.22 14.19
C ALA A 67 15.78 9.92 14.81
N ALA A 68 15.11 10.01 15.95
CA ALA A 68 14.41 8.86 16.53
C ALA A 68 13.29 8.42 15.57
N PRO A 69 13.02 7.10 15.44
CA PRO A 69 11.89 6.64 14.65
C PRO A 69 10.60 7.28 15.15
N THR A 70 9.84 7.91 14.24
CA THR A 70 8.55 8.49 14.58
C THR A 70 7.48 7.39 14.46
N PRO A 71 6.67 7.16 15.50
CA PRO A 71 5.58 6.20 15.40
C PRO A 71 4.61 6.59 14.29
N VAL A 72 4.27 5.62 13.43
CA VAL A 72 3.31 5.80 12.35
C VAL A 72 2.30 4.66 12.42
N THR A 73 1.02 5.02 12.46
CA THR A 73 -0.07 4.05 12.41
C THR A 73 -0.82 4.19 11.10
N VAL A 74 -1.01 3.10 10.40
CA VAL A 74 -1.74 3.05 9.14
C VAL A 74 -2.96 2.19 9.30
N THR A 75 -4.12 2.73 8.93
CA THR A 75 -5.41 2.04 9.05
C THR A 75 -6.15 2.08 7.73
N MET A 76 -6.75 0.96 7.35
CA MET A 76 -7.69 0.89 6.24
C MET A 76 -9.10 1.14 6.76
N ALA A 77 -9.69 2.27 6.40
CA ALA A 77 -11.05 2.58 6.78
C ALA A 77 -12.03 2.13 5.70
N ARG A 78 -13.07 1.38 6.13
CA ARG A 78 -14.16 0.91 5.28
C ARG A 78 -13.68 0.16 4.04
N PRO A 79 -12.89 -0.91 4.19
CA PRO A 79 -12.40 -1.65 3.05
C PRO A 79 -13.53 -2.35 2.29
N HIS A 80 -13.45 -2.33 0.98
CA HIS A 80 -14.37 -3.00 0.07
C HIS A 80 -13.57 -3.90 -0.86
N LEU A 81 -13.97 -5.17 -0.94
CA LEU A 81 -13.33 -6.16 -1.79
C LEU A 81 -14.29 -6.60 -2.88
N ARG A 82 -13.81 -6.55 -4.11
CA ARG A 82 -14.53 -7.11 -5.26
C ARG A 82 -13.67 -8.20 -5.87
N TRP A 83 -14.07 -9.44 -5.67
CA TRP A 83 -13.39 -10.57 -6.26
C TRP A 83 -13.79 -10.69 -7.73
N LEU A 84 -12.78 -10.73 -8.61
CA LEU A 84 -12.98 -10.92 -10.05
C LEU A 84 -12.89 -12.40 -10.40
N SER A 85 -12.12 -13.15 -9.64
CA SER A 85 -11.97 -14.59 -9.69
C SER A 85 -11.40 -15.04 -8.35
N ASP A 86 -11.11 -16.31 -8.18
CA ASP A 86 -10.44 -16.80 -6.97
C ASP A 86 -9.00 -16.29 -6.85
N ASP A 87 -8.43 -15.78 -7.96
CA ASP A 87 -7.04 -15.35 -8.04
C ASP A 87 -6.86 -13.86 -8.28
N ALA A 88 -7.94 -13.08 -8.25
CA ALA A 88 -7.85 -11.63 -8.47
C ALA A 88 -8.94 -10.88 -7.71
N VAL A 89 -8.54 -9.81 -7.03
CA VAL A 89 -9.44 -9.00 -6.21
C VAL A 89 -9.09 -7.52 -6.32
N VAL A 90 -10.12 -6.69 -6.36
CA VAL A 90 -9.98 -5.23 -6.29
C VAL A 90 -10.32 -4.80 -4.87
N LEU A 91 -9.38 -4.17 -4.20
CA LEU A 91 -9.52 -3.69 -2.82
C LEU A 91 -9.49 -2.17 -2.82
N SER A 92 -10.55 -1.55 -2.31
CA SER A 92 -10.67 -0.10 -2.18
C SER A 92 -10.93 0.27 -0.72
N TYR A 93 -10.31 1.35 -0.26
CA TYR A 93 -10.46 1.83 1.11
C TYR A 93 -9.96 3.27 1.21
N THR A 94 -10.24 3.91 2.34
CA THR A 94 -9.58 5.16 2.70
C THR A 94 -8.42 4.81 3.64
N ARG A 95 -7.21 5.17 3.25
CA ARG A 95 -6.04 5.01 4.12
C ARG A 95 -5.96 6.19 5.08
N LEU A 96 -5.88 5.89 6.37
CA LEU A 96 -5.62 6.87 7.41
C LEU A 96 -4.21 6.64 7.93
N THR A 97 -3.39 7.68 7.87
CA THR A 97 -2.02 7.63 8.39
C THR A 97 -1.91 8.61 9.55
N GLN A 98 -1.66 8.09 10.75
CA GLN A 98 -1.50 8.89 11.95
C GLN A 98 -0.04 8.94 12.33
N LYS A 99 0.48 10.15 12.54
CA LYS A 99 1.88 10.37 12.86
C LYS A 99 2.06 11.67 13.61
N LEU A 100 3.25 11.90 14.15
CA LEU A 100 3.61 13.18 14.76
C LEU A 100 4.27 14.07 13.70
N HIS A 101 3.87 15.33 13.66
CA HIS A 101 4.49 16.36 12.84
C HIS A 101 4.85 17.51 13.74
N SER A 102 6.14 17.78 13.91
CA SER A 102 6.65 18.81 14.84
C SER A 102 6.07 18.66 16.26
N GLY A 103 5.96 17.42 16.73
CA GLY A 103 5.43 17.11 18.05
C GLY A 103 3.90 17.09 18.16
N GLU A 104 3.18 17.44 17.09
CA GLU A 104 1.72 17.46 17.07
C GLU A 104 1.18 16.23 16.34
N PRO A 105 0.14 15.57 16.87
CA PRO A 105 -0.47 14.45 16.16
C PRO A 105 -1.25 14.95 14.93
N ILE A 106 -1.03 14.31 13.79
CA ILE A 106 -1.77 14.60 12.58
C ILE A 106 -2.31 13.30 11.99
N THR A 107 -3.43 13.42 11.27
CA THR A 107 -4.00 12.33 10.50
C THR A 107 -4.11 12.77 9.05
N ALA A 108 -3.37 12.09 8.20
CA ALA A 108 -3.48 12.26 6.75
C ALA A 108 -4.38 11.16 6.19
N ARG A 109 -5.11 11.46 5.13
CA ARG A 109 -5.95 10.45 4.48
C ARG A 109 -5.81 10.53 2.97
N CYS A 110 -5.96 9.40 2.32
CA CYS A 110 -6.09 9.34 0.88
C CYS A 110 -6.93 8.13 0.49
N CYS A 111 -7.55 8.23 -0.68
CA CYS A 111 -8.32 7.12 -1.24
C CYS A 111 -7.37 6.24 -2.05
N GLU A 112 -7.48 4.92 -1.85
CA GLU A 112 -6.63 3.97 -2.55
C GLU A 112 -7.47 2.85 -3.12
N THR A 113 -7.11 2.42 -4.32
CA THR A 113 -7.60 1.19 -4.93
C THR A 113 -6.38 0.38 -5.34
N ARG A 114 -6.34 -0.87 -4.88
CA ARG A 114 -5.25 -1.79 -5.19
C ARG A 114 -5.81 -3.06 -5.77
N ILE A 115 -5.13 -3.61 -6.77
CA ILE A 115 -5.51 -4.88 -7.38
C ILE A 115 -4.45 -5.89 -6.98
N TRP A 116 -4.92 -6.98 -6.34
CA TRP A 116 -4.10 -8.11 -5.95
C TRP A 116 -4.43 -9.29 -6.85
N GLN A 117 -3.39 -9.94 -7.35
CA GLN A 117 -3.52 -11.10 -8.21
C GLN A 117 -2.60 -12.21 -7.70
N ARG A 118 -3.11 -13.45 -7.66
CA ARG A 118 -2.30 -14.60 -7.31
C ARG A 118 -1.54 -15.06 -8.55
N ILE A 119 -0.21 -14.98 -8.48
CA ILE A 119 0.70 -15.36 -9.55
C ILE A 119 1.69 -16.37 -8.99
N ASN A 120 1.76 -17.57 -9.56
CA ASN A 120 2.63 -18.64 -9.06
C ASN A 120 2.43 -18.90 -7.56
N ASN A 121 1.17 -18.98 -7.14
CA ASN A 121 0.74 -19.24 -5.76
C ASN A 121 1.11 -18.14 -4.76
N SER A 122 1.51 -16.96 -5.24
CA SER A 122 1.81 -15.81 -4.38
C SER A 122 0.95 -14.61 -4.75
N TRP A 123 0.39 -13.95 -3.75
CA TRP A 123 -0.37 -12.73 -3.98
C TRP A 123 0.58 -11.58 -4.30
N GLN A 124 0.32 -10.91 -5.44
CA GLN A 124 1.13 -9.79 -5.91
C GLN A 124 0.23 -8.60 -6.17
N GLN A 125 0.64 -7.42 -5.70
CA GLN A 125 -0.01 -6.18 -6.07
C GLN A 125 0.36 -5.85 -7.52
N VAL A 126 -0.64 -5.71 -8.38
CA VAL A 126 -0.41 -5.46 -9.82
C VAL A 126 -0.83 -4.07 -10.25
N HIS A 127 -1.63 -3.38 -9.44
CA HIS A 127 -2.05 -2.00 -9.73
C HIS A 127 -2.36 -1.26 -8.44
N VAL A 128 -2.05 0.02 -8.42
CA VAL A 128 -2.49 0.93 -7.36
C VAL A 128 -2.91 2.27 -7.95
N HIS A 129 -4.01 2.80 -7.45
CA HIS A 129 -4.46 4.16 -7.71
C HIS A 129 -4.65 4.85 -6.36
N ARG A 130 -3.92 5.92 -6.16
CA ARG A 130 -3.95 6.68 -4.92
C ARG A 130 -4.24 8.15 -5.22
N SER A 131 -5.20 8.69 -4.51
CA SER A 131 -5.60 10.10 -4.66
C SER A 131 -5.92 10.78 -3.33
#